data_23a6e2c3c1a13c96e68eec927cfccfa0
#
_entry.id   23a6e2c3c1a13c96e68eec927cfccfa0
#
_cell.length_a   1.000
_cell.length_b   1.000
_cell.length_c   1.000
_cell.angle_alpha   90.00
_cell.angle_beta   90.00
_cell.angle_gamma   90.00
#
_symmetry.space_group_name_H-M   'P 1'
#
loop_
_entity.id
_entity.type
_entity.pdbx_description
1 polymer ?
#
loop_
_entity_poly.entity_id
_entity_poly.type
_entity_poly.pdbx_seq_one_letter_code
_entity_poly.pdbx_strand_id
1 'polypeptide(L)'
;MAQVTVTAAQVAVLFPEKAEIYDRIAAEALTAGDLCYLDTNGKATKATAAAAGTVVDVGLVLTTRGAGSAVSVLKRGHVAGVAVSGLAYGAKVYASDTAGQIADANGTVNLKVGTVEAIPQANGPQKVLYFDVMWA
;
A
#
# COMPACT_ATOMS: atom_id res chain seq x y z
N MET A 1 -15.72 8.00 -1.12
CA MET A 1 -14.26 8.05 -1.38
C MET A 1 -13.97 7.41 -2.72
N ALA A 2 -12.96 7.90 -3.42
CA ALA A 2 -12.53 7.33 -4.68
C ALA A 2 -11.35 6.37 -4.44
N GLN A 3 -11.41 5.19 -5.06
CA GLN A 3 -10.32 4.24 -5.00
C GLN A 3 -9.13 4.77 -5.83
N VAL A 4 -7.93 4.57 -5.34
CA VAL A 4 -6.71 4.87 -6.08
C VAL A 4 -6.35 3.63 -6.89
N THR A 5 -6.28 3.76 -8.20
CA THR A 5 -6.01 2.64 -9.09
C THR A 5 -4.56 2.18 -8.94
N VAL A 6 -4.37 0.87 -8.84
CA VAL A 6 -3.04 0.25 -8.80
C VAL A 6 -2.91 -0.69 -9.99
N THR A 7 -1.81 -0.57 -10.73
CA THR A 7 -1.49 -1.48 -11.84
C THR A 7 -0.49 -2.51 -11.34
N ALA A 8 -0.96 -3.71 -11.04
CA ALA A 8 -0.16 -4.75 -10.38
C ALA A 8 1.15 -5.05 -11.10
N ALA A 9 1.13 -5.11 -12.43
CA ALA A 9 2.32 -5.41 -13.21
C ALA A 9 3.40 -4.33 -13.13
N GLN A 10 3.06 -3.13 -12.66
CA GLN A 10 3.98 -1.99 -12.56
C GLN A 10 4.39 -1.68 -11.13
N VAL A 11 3.88 -2.42 -10.15
CA VAL A 11 4.23 -2.19 -8.73
C VAL A 11 5.69 -2.57 -8.53
N ALA A 12 6.49 -1.60 -8.09
CA ALA A 12 7.91 -1.79 -7.84
C ALA A 12 8.41 -0.74 -6.85
N VAL A 13 9.35 -1.14 -6.00
CA VAL A 13 10.00 -0.21 -5.08
C VAL A 13 11.02 0.61 -5.85
N LEU A 14 10.97 1.94 -5.70
CA LEU A 14 11.82 2.85 -6.48
C LEU A 14 13.20 3.07 -5.87
N PHE A 15 13.29 3.06 -4.55
CA PHE A 15 14.55 3.25 -3.84
C PHE A 15 14.72 2.14 -2.80
N PRO A 16 15.13 0.92 -3.22
CA PRO A 16 15.17 -0.23 -2.31
C PRO A 16 16.05 0.00 -1.08
N GLU A 17 17.13 0.78 -1.22
CA GLU A 17 18.05 1.08 -0.11
C GLU A 17 17.42 1.97 0.96
N LYS A 18 16.29 2.60 0.66
CA LYS A 18 15.55 3.46 1.58
C LYS A 18 14.22 2.87 1.99
N ALA A 19 13.97 1.60 1.63
CA ALA A 19 12.69 0.94 1.87
C ALA A 19 12.82 -0.11 2.97
N GLU A 20 11.72 -0.31 3.72
CA GLU A 20 11.59 -1.42 4.65
C GLU A 20 10.66 -2.47 4.04
N ILE A 21 11.18 -3.65 3.80
CA ILE A 21 10.46 -4.74 3.16
C ILE A 21 10.57 -5.98 4.04
N TYR A 22 9.42 -6.62 4.31
CA TYR A 22 9.35 -7.85 5.09
C TYR A 22 8.65 -8.92 4.28
N ASP A 23 8.90 -10.18 4.63
CA ASP A 23 8.20 -11.31 4.04
C ASP A 23 7.12 -11.81 4.99
N ARG A 24 5.98 -12.20 4.43
CA ARG A 24 4.86 -12.80 5.17
C ARG A 24 4.30 -13.95 4.37
N ILE A 25 3.70 -14.91 5.06
CA ILE A 25 2.94 -15.99 4.41
C ILE A 25 1.55 -15.44 4.08
N ALA A 26 1.12 -15.58 2.83
CA ALA A 26 -0.21 -15.14 2.41
C ALA A 26 -1.28 -16.09 2.94
N ALA A 27 -2.31 -15.57 3.61
CA ALA A 27 -3.46 -16.36 4.05
C ALA A 27 -4.44 -16.62 2.91
N GLU A 28 -4.43 -15.77 1.90
CA GLU A 28 -5.27 -15.84 0.71
C GLU A 28 -4.46 -15.37 -0.49
N ALA A 29 -5.01 -15.52 -1.68
CA ALA A 29 -4.33 -15.02 -2.88
C ALA A 29 -4.19 -13.49 -2.78
N LEU A 30 -2.96 -12.99 -2.93
CA LEU A 30 -2.64 -11.57 -2.88
C LEU A 30 -2.00 -11.14 -4.19
N THR A 31 -2.38 -9.96 -4.64
CA THR A 31 -1.89 -9.35 -5.86
C THR A 31 -1.00 -8.16 -5.51
N ALA A 32 0.08 -7.94 -6.27
CA ALA A 32 0.94 -6.77 -6.06
C ALA A 32 0.11 -5.49 -6.06
N GLY A 33 0.32 -4.65 -5.06
CA GLY A 33 -0.47 -3.44 -4.84
C GLY A 33 -1.64 -3.60 -3.88
N ASP A 34 -1.95 -4.82 -3.44
CA ASP A 34 -2.94 -5.02 -2.38
C ASP A 34 -2.42 -4.50 -1.05
N LEU A 35 -3.32 -3.89 -0.28
CA LEU A 35 -3.04 -3.54 1.10
C LEU A 35 -3.35 -4.76 1.96
N CYS A 36 -2.40 -5.18 2.81
CA CYS A 36 -2.58 -6.34 3.68
C CYS A 36 -2.34 -5.97 5.13
N TYR A 37 -2.86 -6.78 6.04
CA TYR A 37 -2.60 -6.65 7.47
C TYR A 37 -2.12 -7.99 8.04
N LEU A 38 -1.51 -7.93 9.22
CA LEU A 38 -1.05 -9.12 9.91
C LEU A 38 -2.19 -9.69 10.74
N ASP A 39 -2.68 -10.86 10.37
CA ASP A 39 -3.81 -11.49 11.05
C ASP A 39 -3.36 -12.22 12.34
N THR A 40 -4.33 -12.77 13.07
CA THR A 40 -4.05 -13.44 14.35
C THR A 40 -3.25 -14.72 14.19
N ASN A 41 -3.14 -15.25 12.99
CA ASN A 41 -2.30 -16.43 12.68
C ASN A 41 -0.92 -16.05 12.19
N GLY A 42 -0.57 -14.77 12.16
CA GLY A 42 0.72 -14.29 11.68
C GLY A 42 0.85 -14.27 10.17
N LYS A 43 -0.26 -14.27 9.45
CA LYS A 43 -0.28 -14.28 7.98
C LYS A 43 -0.81 -12.98 7.42
N ALA A 44 -0.52 -12.73 6.15
CA ALA A 44 -0.99 -11.56 5.45
C ALA A 44 -2.38 -11.81 4.85
N THR A 45 -3.32 -10.93 5.15
CA THR A 45 -4.70 -10.95 4.65
C THR A 45 -5.01 -9.55 4.12
N LYS A 46 -5.90 -9.44 3.12
CA LYS A 46 -6.28 -8.13 2.59
C LYS A 46 -6.83 -7.24 3.69
N ALA A 47 -6.28 -6.03 3.80
CA ALA A 47 -6.70 -5.06 4.79
C ALA A 47 -7.97 -4.35 4.35
N THR A 48 -8.82 -4.02 5.32
CA THR A 48 -10.00 -3.18 5.08
C THR A 48 -10.14 -2.20 6.23
N ALA A 49 -10.44 -0.95 5.92
CA ALA A 49 -10.66 0.09 6.92
C ALA A 49 -12.08 0.05 7.51
N ALA A 50 -12.85 -0.98 7.21
CA ALA A 50 -14.20 -1.14 7.76
C ALA A 50 -14.18 -1.45 9.26
N ALA A 51 -13.07 -1.99 9.80
CA ALA A 51 -12.94 -2.32 11.21
C ALA A 51 -11.50 -2.15 11.68
N ALA A 52 -11.30 -1.82 12.95
CA ALA A 52 -9.96 -1.62 13.51
C ALA A 52 -9.12 -2.90 13.50
N GLY A 53 -9.74 -4.06 13.66
CA GLY A 53 -9.03 -5.35 13.71
C GLY A 53 -8.46 -5.80 12.37
N THR A 54 -8.85 -5.18 11.28
CA THR A 54 -8.41 -5.53 9.91
C THR A 54 -7.42 -4.52 9.33
N VAL A 55 -6.86 -3.65 10.17
CA VAL A 55 -5.80 -2.70 9.79
C VAL A 55 -4.62 -2.76 10.76
N VAL A 56 -4.34 -3.95 11.30
CA VAL A 56 -3.22 -4.16 12.21
C VAL A 56 -1.95 -4.44 11.41
N ASP A 57 -0.89 -3.69 11.69
CA ASP A 57 0.43 -3.85 11.07
C ASP A 57 0.34 -3.96 9.54
N VAL A 58 -0.23 -2.93 8.96
CA VAL A 58 -0.54 -2.87 7.52
C VAL A 58 0.71 -2.68 6.68
N GLY A 59 0.73 -3.33 5.53
CA GLY A 59 1.78 -3.15 4.53
C GLY A 59 1.23 -3.31 3.12
N LEU A 60 2.03 -2.96 2.13
CA LEU A 60 1.65 -3.05 0.72
C LEU A 60 2.33 -4.28 0.09
N VAL A 61 1.54 -5.14 -0.52
CA VAL A 61 2.05 -6.36 -1.18
C VAL A 61 2.82 -5.97 -2.44
N LEU A 62 4.03 -6.50 -2.59
CA LEU A 62 4.90 -6.22 -3.73
C LEU A 62 4.92 -7.35 -4.75
N THR A 63 4.50 -8.56 -4.39
CA THR A 63 4.55 -9.73 -5.25
C THR A 63 3.20 -10.44 -5.30
N THR A 64 2.78 -10.86 -6.48
CA THR A 64 1.53 -11.61 -6.64
C THR A 64 1.79 -13.08 -6.33
N ARG A 65 1.09 -13.63 -5.33
CA ARG A 65 1.24 -15.02 -4.90
C ARG A 65 -0.09 -15.59 -4.45
N GLY A 66 -0.20 -16.91 -4.50
CA GLY A 66 -1.36 -17.62 -3.95
C GLY A 66 -1.27 -17.84 -2.45
N ALA A 67 -2.35 -18.32 -1.87
CA ALA A 67 -2.41 -18.65 -0.44
C ALA A 67 -1.31 -19.65 -0.06
N GLY A 68 -0.68 -19.45 1.09
CA GLY A 68 0.38 -20.30 1.60
C GLY A 68 1.77 -19.97 1.12
N SER A 69 1.91 -19.10 0.13
CA SER A 69 3.21 -18.66 -0.39
C SER A 69 3.70 -17.42 0.35
N ALA A 70 5.02 -17.22 0.36
CA ALA A 70 5.61 -16.01 0.93
C ALA A 70 5.43 -14.84 -0.03
N VAL A 71 4.98 -13.70 0.50
CA VAL A 71 4.87 -12.44 -0.24
C VAL A 71 5.82 -11.43 0.37
N SER A 72 6.37 -10.55 -0.49
CA SER A 72 7.13 -9.39 -0.02
C SER A 72 6.15 -8.26 0.29
N VAL A 73 6.30 -7.64 1.45
CA VAL A 73 5.41 -6.60 1.95
C VAL A 73 6.22 -5.35 2.24
N LEU A 74 5.82 -4.24 1.63
CA LEU A 74 6.44 -2.94 1.85
C LEU A 74 5.83 -2.30 3.09
N LYS A 75 6.68 -1.95 4.04
CA LYS A 75 6.27 -1.21 5.25
C LYS A 75 6.47 0.28 5.08
N ARG A 76 7.51 0.68 4.34
CA ARG A 76 7.86 2.07 4.11
C ARG A 76 8.70 2.16 2.84
N GLY A 77 8.41 3.11 1.98
CA GLY A 77 9.22 3.37 0.80
C GLY A 77 8.42 3.96 -0.35
N HIS A 78 9.15 4.41 -1.36
CA HIS A 78 8.55 4.92 -2.59
C HIS A 78 8.16 3.74 -3.48
N VAL A 79 6.98 3.79 -4.05
CA VAL A 79 6.46 2.69 -4.88
C VAL A 79 5.84 3.21 -6.16
N ALA A 80 6.16 2.55 -7.27
CA ALA A 80 5.56 2.80 -8.58
C ALA A 80 4.31 1.94 -8.79
N GLY A 81 3.54 2.23 -9.82
CA GLY A 81 2.36 1.45 -10.19
C GLY A 81 1.07 1.94 -9.54
N VAL A 82 1.13 3.00 -8.77
CA VAL A 82 -0.02 3.60 -8.10
C VAL A 82 -0.40 4.90 -8.83
N ALA A 83 -1.66 5.03 -9.24
CA ALA A 83 -2.13 6.16 -10.05
C ALA A 83 -2.36 7.39 -9.17
N VAL A 84 -1.30 8.14 -8.91
CA VAL A 84 -1.37 9.35 -8.08
C VAL A 84 -1.32 10.64 -8.90
N SER A 85 -1.31 10.55 -10.22
CA SER A 85 -1.18 11.74 -11.10
C SER A 85 -2.34 12.72 -10.95
N GLY A 86 -3.53 12.24 -10.58
CA GLY A 86 -4.70 13.09 -10.34
C GLY A 86 -4.76 13.70 -8.95
N LEU A 87 -3.81 13.39 -8.09
CA LEU A 87 -3.75 13.90 -6.73
C LEU A 87 -2.70 15.00 -6.63
N ALA A 88 -2.88 15.93 -5.70
CA ALA A 88 -1.92 17.00 -5.47
C ALA A 88 -0.67 16.48 -4.76
N TYR A 89 0.47 17.13 -4.94
CA TYR A 89 1.63 16.88 -4.09
C TYR A 89 1.24 17.09 -2.63
N GLY A 90 1.67 16.20 -1.77
CA GLY A 90 1.34 16.23 -0.36
C GLY A 90 -0.01 15.65 -0.01
N ALA A 91 -0.82 15.25 -0.99
CA ALA A 91 -2.11 14.61 -0.74
C ALA A 91 -1.90 13.30 0.02
N LYS A 92 -2.84 12.98 0.91
CA LYS A 92 -2.79 11.77 1.72
C LYS A 92 -3.57 10.66 1.04
N VAL A 93 -3.08 9.43 1.21
CA VAL A 93 -3.72 8.22 0.71
C VAL A 93 -4.06 7.35 1.91
N TYR A 94 -5.23 6.74 1.90
CA TYR A 94 -5.79 6.04 3.05
C TYR A 94 -6.14 4.60 2.71
N ALA A 95 -6.25 3.74 3.73
CA ALA A 95 -6.86 2.43 3.58
C ALA A 95 -8.34 2.60 3.26
N SER A 96 -8.83 1.80 2.31
CA SER A 96 -10.23 1.81 1.89
C SER A 96 -11.05 0.81 2.71
N ASP A 97 -12.36 1.04 2.78
CA ASP A 97 -13.30 0.06 3.32
C ASP A 97 -13.43 -1.17 2.39
N THR A 98 -13.02 -1.04 1.13
CA THR A 98 -12.95 -2.17 0.21
C THR A 98 -11.64 -2.93 0.43
N ALA A 99 -11.73 -4.24 0.67
CA ALA A 99 -10.57 -5.06 1.03
C ALA A 99 -9.44 -4.95 0.00
N GLY A 100 -8.22 -4.74 0.48
CA GLY A 100 -7.01 -4.68 -0.33
C GLY A 100 -6.81 -3.37 -1.10
N GLN A 101 -7.74 -2.44 -1.02
CA GLN A 101 -7.71 -1.20 -1.81
C GLN A 101 -7.19 -0.02 -0.99
N ILE A 102 -6.69 0.98 -1.71
CA ILE A 102 -6.34 2.29 -1.13
C ILE A 102 -7.24 3.36 -1.75
N ALA A 103 -7.41 4.47 -1.05
CA ALA A 103 -8.35 5.51 -1.47
C ALA A 103 -7.80 6.91 -1.19
N ASP A 104 -8.40 7.90 -1.82
CA ASP A 104 -8.00 9.30 -1.66
C ASP A 104 -8.65 9.99 -0.45
N ALA A 105 -9.47 9.27 0.29
CA ALA A 105 -10.10 9.75 1.52
C ALA A 105 -10.16 8.61 2.53
N ASN A 106 -10.27 8.96 3.83
CA ASN A 106 -10.29 7.95 4.89
C ASN A 106 -11.54 7.06 4.80
N GLY A 107 -11.38 5.80 5.21
CA GLY A 107 -12.47 4.88 5.38
C GLY A 107 -13.14 5.03 6.74
N THR A 108 -13.91 4.01 7.16
CA THR A 108 -14.56 3.97 8.47
C THR A 108 -13.50 4.08 9.58
N VAL A 109 -12.38 3.35 9.43
CA VAL A 109 -11.20 3.56 10.25
C VAL A 109 -10.28 4.53 9.51
N ASN A 110 -9.87 5.61 10.14
CA ASN A 110 -8.99 6.60 9.54
C ASN A 110 -7.54 6.14 9.65
N LEU A 111 -7.07 5.42 8.63
CA LEU A 111 -5.69 4.98 8.55
C LEU A 111 -5.03 5.56 7.30
N LYS A 112 -4.11 6.50 7.51
CA LYS A 112 -3.28 7.04 6.45
C LYS A 112 -2.18 6.03 6.13
N VAL A 113 -2.05 5.67 4.84
CA VAL A 113 -1.04 4.71 4.40
C VAL A 113 0.04 5.33 3.55
N GLY A 114 -0.13 6.56 3.09
CA GLY A 114 0.90 7.18 2.28
C GLY A 114 0.62 8.63 1.93
N THR A 115 1.57 9.21 1.21
CA THR A 115 1.54 10.61 0.78
C THR A 115 2.04 10.67 -0.65
N VAL A 116 1.48 11.59 -1.44
CA VAL A 116 1.99 11.86 -2.79
C VAL A 116 3.25 12.73 -2.65
N GLU A 117 4.38 12.16 -3.04
CA GLU A 117 5.69 12.81 -2.95
C GLU A 117 6.20 13.18 -4.34
N ALA A 118 7.21 14.02 -4.36
CA ALA A 118 7.90 14.39 -5.59
C ALA A 118 9.26 13.70 -5.66
N ILE A 119 9.54 13.07 -6.80
CA ILE A 119 10.88 12.59 -7.09
C ILE A 119 11.45 13.40 -8.26
N PRO A 120 12.77 13.73 -8.25
CA PRO A 120 13.36 14.46 -9.34
C PRO A 120 13.48 13.60 -10.59
N GLN A 121 13.08 14.15 -11.72
CA GLN A 121 13.22 13.53 -13.04
C GLN A 121 13.83 14.55 -13.99
N ALA A 122 14.31 14.11 -15.16
CA ALA A 122 14.96 14.97 -16.13
C ALA A 122 14.07 16.13 -16.58
N ASN A 123 12.75 15.92 -16.61
CA ASN A 123 11.77 16.92 -17.05
C ASN A 123 11.06 17.63 -15.89
N GLY A 124 11.62 17.55 -14.67
CA GLY A 124 11.05 18.17 -13.49
C GLY A 124 10.53 17.15 -12.47
N PRO A 125 9.84 17.58 -11.42
CA PRO A 125 9.36 16.68 -10.40
C PRO A 125 8.27 15.76 -10.94
N GLN A 126 8.27 14.51 -10.46
CA GLN A 126 7.26 13.52 -10.80
C GLN A 126 6.58 13.04 -9.53
N LYS A 127 5.27 12.84 -9.60
CA LYS A 127 4.48 12.32 -8.49
C LYS A 127 4.72 10.84 -8.30
N VAL A 128 4.88 10.44 -7.05
CA VAL A 128 5.04 9.04 -6.66
C VAL A 128 4.40 8.84 -5.30
N LEU A 129 3.91 7.63 -5.03
CA LEU A 129 3.40 7.31 -3.70
C LEU A 129 4.58 6.99 -2.77
N TYR A 130 4.68 7.71 -1.66
CA TYR A 130 5.52 7.32 -0.54
C TYR A 130 4.64 6.58 0.46
N PHE A 131 4.79 5.26 0.51
CA PHE A 131 4.03 4.40 1.42
C PHE A 131 4.67 4.44 2.80
N ASP A 132 3.90 4.86 3.79
CA ASP A 132 4.35 4.92 5.18
C ASP A 132 3.11 4.95 6.06
N VAL A 133 2.79 3.83 6.70
CA VAL A 133 1.62 3.72 7.56
C VAL A 133 1.85 4.52 8.82
N MET A 134 0.99 5.51 9.03
CA MET A 134 1.07 6.36 10.20
C MET A 134 -0.11 6.08 11.12
N TRP A 135 0.18 5.71 12.34
CA TRP A 135 -0.82 5.57 13.37
C TRP A 135 -1.35 6.94 13.76
N ALA A 136 -2.64 7.10 13.64
CA ALA A 136 -3.29 8.33 14.07
C ALA A 136 -3.42 8.36 15.58
#